data_04258b8ac18db114c8ed64fe5bfc0a78
#
_entry.id   04258b8ac18db114c8ed64fe5bfc0a78
#
_cell.length_a   1.000
_cell.length_b   1.000
_cell.length_c   1.000
_cell.angle_alpha   90.00
_cell.angle_beta   90.00
_cell.angle_gamma   90.00
#
_symmetry.space_group_name_H-M   'P 1'
#
loop_
_entity.id
_entity.type
_entity.pdbx_description
1 polymer ?
#
loop_
_entity_poly.entity_id
_entity_poly.type
_entity_poly.pdbx_seq_one_letter_code
_entity_poly.pdbx_strand_id
1 'polypeptide(L)'
;MLIIIGGAGRVGTDMAKALRAEDMDVVLVDSDSRAVKNAQNLDVLVIHGDLTTREKLFEAGIGEAAVFVAATNSDERNLLACSLAKHAHAELSGNKEKPLLAICRVRNMNYIEEQNEGKLQEWAKVDYVVNPLEGAIRRLHSGLRSSAIEEVIPFGHDAFIIELDVTSKATQVVFQKLRDVNKKIEGGMPLIVGLKRDGEKSLVPDGDFMLMPNDRIAVATTGLSSFNRILNIFGHEATDFPAEPRVAVLGANKIGQRIADDWLQSGATVTVIERDLQVANSLSGTDIGSHPKLEVIHGDHLDRDILTEIGISEHHIAIAALEDDLASIAAALLASDMGVARTGL
;
A
#
# COMPACT_ATOMS: atom_id res chain seq x y z
N MET A 1 7.66 -22.73 -11.33
CA MET A 1 8.54 -21.55 -11.31
C MET A 1 9.09 -21.42 -9.89
N LEU A 2 10.42 -21.43 -9.72
CA LEU A 2 11.04 -21.35 -8.39
C LEU A 2 11.14 -19.91 -7.91
N ILE A 3 10.63 -19.66 -6.69
CA ILE A 3 10.69 -18.38 -5.98
C ILE A 3 11.40 -18.61 -4.64
N ILE A 4 12.41 -17.81 -4.35
CA ILE A 4 13.12 -17.87 -3.07
C ILE A 4 12.71 -16.64 -2.25
N ILE A 5 12.30 -16.85 -1.00
CA ILE A 5 11.90 -15.81 -0.07
C ILE A 5 12.86 -15.81 1.12
N GLY A 6 13.58 -14.73 1.30
CA GLY A 6 14.43 -14.48 2.47
C GLY A 6 13.64 -13.81 3.58
N GLY A 7 13.48 -14.57 4.70
CA GLY A 7 12.68 -14.19 5.85
C GLY A 7 11.44 -15.08 6.01
N ALA A 8 11.41 -15.92 7.04
CA ALA A 8 10.27 -16.79 7.39
C ALA A 8 9.40 -16.18 8.51
N GLY A 9 9.43 -14.86 8.67
CA GLY A 9 8.49 -14.13 9.50
C GLY A 9 7.08 -14.07 8.90
N ARG A 10 6.17 -13.31 9.52
CA ARG A 10 4.77 -13.22 9.08
C ARG A 10 4.65 -12.89 7.58
N VAL A 11 5.36 -11.88 7.10
CA VAL A 11 5.28 -11.47 5.67
C VAL A 11 5.73 -12.58 4.75
N GLY A 12 6.90 -13.21 5.01
CA GLY A 12 7.42 -14.28 4.14
C GLY A 12 6.55 -15.53 4.16
N THR A 13 6.01 -15.91 5.32
CA THR A 13 5.11 -17.08 5.43
C THR A 13 3.76 -16.85 4.76
N ASP A 14 3.18 -15.65 4.88
CA ASP A 14 1.91 -15.32 4.21
C ASP A 14 2.10 -15.25 2.69
N MET A 15 3.22 -14.68 2.23
CA MET A 15 3.59 -14.69 0.81
C MET A 15 3.79 -16.11 0.28
N ALA A 16 4.49 -16.96 1.05
CA ALA A 16 4.71 -18.37 0.67
C ALA A 16 3.39 -19.14 0.52
N LYS A 17 2.44 -18.95 1.45
CA LYS A 17 1.09 -19.55 1.36
C LYS A 17 0.35 -19.10 0.10
N ALA A 18 0.35 -17.79 -0.18
CA ALA A 18 -0.32 -17.23 -1.34
C ALA A 18 0.27 -17.78 -2.66
N LEU A 19 1.59 -17.84 -2.76
CA LEU A 19 2.27 -18.36 -3.95
C LEU A 19 2.06 -19.87 -4.13
N ARG A 20 2.03 -20.64 -3.04
CA ARG A 20 1.71 -22.08 -3.10
C ARG A 20 0.28 -22.35 -3.56
N ALA A 21 -0.66 -21.47 -3.17
CA ALA A 21 -2.04 -21.56 -3.66
C ALA A 21 -2.18 -21.35 -5.18
N GLU A 22 -1.17 -20.70 -5.80
CA GLU A 22 -1.05 -20.50 -7.24
C GLU A 22 -0.09 -21.51 -7.90
N ASP A 23 0.17 -22.66 -7.25
CA ASP A 23 1.03 -23.75 -7.74
C ASP A 23 2.49 -23.33 -8.05
N MET A 24 3.02 -22.33 -7.33
CA MET A 24 4.42 -21.92 -7.45
C MET A 24 5.32 -22.71 -6.50
N ASP A 25 6.54 -23.03 -6.96
CA ASP A 25 7.56 -23.63 -6.10
C ASP A 25 8.20 -22.55 -5.23
N VAL A 26 8.17 -22.74 -3.92
CA VAL A 26 8.66 -21.73 -2.95
C VAL A 26 9.69 -22.35 -2.03
N VAL A 27 10.78 -21.60 -1.82
CA VAL A 27 11.80 -21.87 -0.80
C VAL A 27 11.87 -20.70 0.17
N LEU A 28 11.73 -20.97 1.45
CA LEU A 28 11.94 -20.00 2.53
C LEU A 28 13.33 -20.17 3.15
N VAL A 29 14.03 -19.06 3.38
CA VAL A 29 15.33 -19.04 4.08
C VAL A 29 15.27 -18.08 5.24
N ASP A 30 15.60 -18.54 6.45
CA ASP A 30 15.67 -17.68 7.65
C ASP A 30 16.76 -18.15 8.60
N SER A 31 17.41 -17.19 9.25
CA SER A 31 18.42 -17.44 10.29
C SER A 31 17.84 -17.67 11.69
N ASP A 32 16.57 -17.32 11.92
CA ASP A 32 15.89 -17.57 13.19
C ASP A 32 15.28 -18.98 13.21
N SER A 33 15.82 -19.82 14.08
CA SER A 33 15.37 -21.21 14.27
C SER A 33 13.89 -21.34 14.66
N ARG A 34 13.31 -20.32 15.34
CA ARG A 34 11.89 -20.31 15.71
C ARG A 34 11.02 -20.01 14.49
N ALA A 35 11.41 -19.03 13.66
CA ALA A 35 10.72 -18.73 12.42
C ALA A 35 10.75 -19.93 11.48
N VAL A 36 11.90 -20.57 11.31
CA VAL A 36 12.05 -21.81 10.53
C VAL A 36 11.13 -22.92 11.03
N LYS A 37 11.11 -23.16 12.34
CA LYS A 37 10.24 -24.21 12.94
C LYS A 37 8.75 -23.92 12.71
N ASN A 38 8.34 -22.67 12.84
CA ASN A 38 6.95 -22.28 12.61
C ASN A 38 6.54 -22.43 11.12
N ALA A 39 7.48 -22.20 10.20
CA ALA A 39 7.25 -22.33 8.78
C ALA A 39 7.26 -23.80 8.28
N GLN A 40 7.75 -24.77 9.05
CA GLN A 40 7.78 -26.19 8.67
C GLN A 40 6.40 -26.81 8.43
N ASN A 41 5.32 -26.18 8.94
CA ASN A 41 3.95 -26.64 8.70
C ASN A 41 3.39 -26.18 7.34
N LEU A 42 4.15 -25.37 6.61
CA LEU A 42 3.79 -24.96 5.25
C LEU A 42 4.29 -26.01 4.24
N ASP A 43 3.56 -26.19 3.16
CA ASP A 43 3.97 -27.06 2.06
C ASP A 43 5.04 -26.37 1.18
N VAL A 44 6.18 -26.01 1.80
CA VAL A 44 7.33 -25.35 1.16
C VAL A 44 8.64 -25.88 1.74
N LEU A 45 9.71 -25.79 0.96
CA LEU A 45 11.05 -26.06 1.49
C LEU A 45 11.49 -24.90 2.40
N VAL A 46 11.89 -25.22 3.62
CA VAL A 46 12.38 -24.21 4.59
C VAL A 46 13.82 -24.51 4.94
N ILE A 47 14.71 -23.56 4.70
CA ILE A 47 16.15 -23.65 4.96
C ILE A 47 16.52 -22.76 6.15
N HIS A 48 17.18 -23.34 7.13
CA HIS A 48 17.76 -22.58 8.23
C HIS A 48 19.13 -22.04 7.84
N GLY A 49 19.27 -20.71 7.77
CA GLY A 49 20.54 -20.09 7.44
C GLY A 49 20.45 -18.59 7.17
N ASP A 50 21.61 -17.98 6.99
CA ASP A 50 21.72 -16.57 6.67
C ASP A 50 21.64 -16.37 5.15
N LEU A 51 20.59 -15.65 4.71
CA LEU A 51 20.37 -15.33 3.29
C LEU A 51 21.44 -14.39 2.70
N THR A 52 22.30 -13.82 3.52
CA THR A 52 23.44 -13.03 3.06
C THR A 52 24.70 -13.88 2.85
N THR A 53 24.57 -15.20 2.77
CA THR A 53 25.65 -16.13 2.47
C THR A 53 25.41 -16.86 1.16
N ARG A 54 26.44 -17.01 0.33
CA ARG A 54 26.36 -17.72 -0.95
C ARG A 54 25.95 -19.17 -0.77
N GLU A 55 26.51 -19.83 0.29
CA GLU A 55 26.20 -21.21 0.60
C GLU A 55 24.68 -21.45 0.72
N LYS A 56 23.98 -20.62 1.47
CA LYS A 56 22.54 -20.78 1.67
C LYS A 56 21.71 -20.40 0.47
N LEU A 57 22.17 -19.44 -0.33
CA LEU A 57 21.55 -19.14 -1.62
C LEU A 57 21.70 -20.31 -2.61
N PHE A 58 22.88 -20.98 -2.61
CA PHE A 58 23.08 -22.17 -3.43
C PHE A 58 22.23 -23.34 -2.97
N GLU A 59 22.16 -23.60 -1.66
CA GLU A 59 21.28 -24.62 -1.07
C GLU A 59 19.79 -24.34 -1.41
N ALA A 60 19.38 -23.08 -1.50
CA ALA A 60 18.03 -22.66 -1.89
C ALA A 60 17.74 -22.80 -3.39
N GLY A 61 18.74 -23.13 -4.21
CA GLY A 61 18.57 -23.29 -5.66
C GLY A 61 18.57 -21.98 -6.43
N ILE A 62 19.34 -20.97 -5.99
CA ILE A 62 19.35 -19.63 -6.60
C ILE A 62 19.65 -19.64 -8.10
N GLY A 63 20.41 -20.60 -8.61
CA GLY A 63 20.74 -20.72 -10.03
C GLY A 63 19.53 -20.99 -10.93
N GLU A 64 18.47 -21.59 -10.39
CA GLU A 64 17.22 -21.93 -11.10
C GLU A 64 16.06 -21.01 -10.75
N ALA A 65 16.25 -20.12 -9.77
CA ALA A 65 15.21 -19.22 -9.31
C ALA A 65 14.87 -18.17 -10.38
N ALA A 66 13.59 -17.91 -10.56
CA ALA A 66 13.10 -16.80 -11.38
C ALA A 66 12.94 -15.51 -10.57
N VAL A 67 12.60 -15.64 -9.28
CA VAL A 67 12.36 -14.51 -8.37
C VAL A 67 13.06 -14.76 -7.04
N PHE A 68 13.68 -13.71 -6.53
CA PHE A 68 14.20 -13.65 -5.17
C PHE A 68 13.55 -12.48 -4.43
N VAL A 69 12.96 -12.76 -3.28
CA VAL A 69 12.31 -11.75 -2.44
C VAL A 69 13.04 -11.67 -1.11
N ALA A 70 13.60 -10.52 -0.76
CA ALA A 70 14.16 -10.27 0.56
C ALA A 70 13.14 -9.53 1.42
N ALA A 71 12.61 -10.21 2.45
CA ALA A 71 11.51 -9.72 3.29
C ALA A 71 11.79 -9.82 4.81
N THR A 72 13.05 -9.71 5.21
CA THR A 72 13.44 -9.69 6.63
C THR A 72 13.09 -8.35 7.31
N ASN A 73 13.43 -8.23 8.59
CA ASN A 73 13.21 -7.01 9.36
C ASN A 73 14.32 -5.96 9.23
N SER A 74 15.39 -6.21 8.45
CA SER A 74 16.48 -5.26 8.22
C SER A 74 16.56 -4.91 6.75
N ASP A 75 16.47 -3.63 6.45
CA ASP A 75 16.56 -3.09 5.09
C ASP A 75 17.94 -3.37 4.49
N GLU A 76 19.01 -3.17 5.27
CA GLU A 76 20.40 -3.38 4.85
C GLU A 76 20.65 -4.86 4.49
N ARG A 77 20.12 -5.78 5.30
CA ARG A 77 20.21 -7.23 5.00
C ARG A 77 19.43 -7.59 3.76
N ASN A 78 18.25 -7.00 3.57
CA ASN A 78 17.42 -7.24 2.39
C ASN A 78 18.12 -6.74 1.12
N LEU A 79 18.70 -5.54 1.14
CA LEU A 79 19.45 -4.98 0.02
C LEU A 79 20.71 -5.82 -0.30
N LEU A 80 21.48 -6.17 0.73
CA LEU A 80 22.67 -7.01 0.56
C LEU A 80 22.31 -8.39 0.00
N ALA A 81 21.23 -8.99 0.49
CA ALA A 81 20.77 -10.30 0.04
C ALA A 81 20.33 -10.26 -1.44
N CYS A 82 19.60 -9.23 -1.86
CA CYS A 82 19.22 -9.05 -3.26
C CYS A 82 20.45 -8.92 -4.17
N SER A 83 21.43 -8.08 -3.77
CA SER A 83 22.68 -7.93 -4.52
C SER A 83 23.44 -9.26 -4.63
N LEU A 84 23.57 -9.97 -3.51
CA LEU A 84 24.27 -11.26 -3.49
C LEU A 84 23.53 -12.33 -4.30
N ALA A 85 22.19 -12.38 -4.22
CA ALA A 85 21.36 -13.31 -4.99
C ALA A 85 21.53 -13.10 -6.50
N LYS A 86 21.54 -11.85 -6.97
CA LYS A 86 21.81 -11.54 -8.39
C LYS A 86 23.19 -12.04 -8.84
N HIS A 87 24.23 -11.79 -8.03
CA HIS A 87 25.56 -12.27 -8.33
C HIS A 87 25.67 -13.80 -8.32
N ALA A 88 25.09 -14.46 -7.30
CA ALA A 88 25.10 -15.92 -7.18
C ALA A 88 24.30 -16.59 -8.31
N HIS A 89 23.17 -16.02 -8.70
CA HIS A 89 22.38 -16.49 -9.83
C HIS A 89 23.18 -16.40 -11.15
N ALA A 90 23.80 -15.25 -11.41
CA ALA A 90 24.59 -15.05 -12.62
C ALA A 90 25.80 -16.02 -12.72
N GLU A 91 26.41 -16.36 -11.58
CA GLU A 91 27.51 -17.32 -11.49
C GLU A 91 27.08 -18.75 -11.83
N LEU A 92 25.88 -19.17 -11.37
CA LEU A 92 25.41 -20.55 -11.53
C LEU A 92 24.57 -20.77 -12.79
N SER A 93 23.74 -19.81 -13.17
CA SER A 93 22.79 -20.01 -14.27
C SER A 93 23.46 -20.15 -15.64
N GLY A 94 24.68 -19.58 -15.80
CA GLY A 94 25.41 -19.60 -17.07
C GLY A 94 24.62 -19.02 -18.25
N ASN A 95 23.37 -18.66 -18.04
CA ASN A 95 22.41 -18.29 -19.06
C ASN A 95 21.90 -16.86 -18.84
N LYS A 96 22.32 -15.96 -19.70
CA LYS A 96 21.92 -14.54 -19.68
C LYS A 96 20.46 -14.31 -20.08
N GLU A 97 19.76 -15.35 -20.57
CA GLU A 97 18.38 -15.21 -21.10
C GLU A 97 17.28 -15.24 -20.04
N LYS A 98 17.58 -15.65 -18.80
CA LYS A 98 16.62 -15.63 -17.69
C LYS A 98 17.18 -14.89 -16.50
N PRO A 99 17.10 -13.57 -16.48
CA PRO A 99 17.59 -12.80 -15.36
C PRO A 99 16.73 -13.08 -14.10
N LEU A 100 17.38 -13.20 -12.93
CA LEU A 100 16.69 -13.26 -11.66
C LEU A 100 16.01 -11.92 -11.40
N LEU A 101 14.72 -11.94 -11.04
CA LEU A 101 14.01 -10.77 -10.54
C LEU A 101 14.27 -10.64 -9.03
N ALA A 102 14.86 -9.54 -8.58
CA ALA A 102 15.16 -9.27 -7.18
C ALA A 102 14.19 -8.21 -6.62
N ILE A 103 13.39 -8.62 -5.63
CA ILE A 103 12.41 -7.79 -4.93
C ILE A 103 12.88 -7.58 -3.49
N CYS A 104 12.97 -6.32 -3.07
CA CYS A 104 13.47 -5.94 -1.76
C CYS A 104 12.38 -5.24 -0.93
N ARG A 105 12.09 -5.78 0.24
CA ARG A 105 11.28 -5.06 1.23
C ARG A 105 12.13 -4.06 1.96
N VAL A 106 11.72 -2.79 1.98
CA VAL A 106 12.36 -1.73 2.76
C VAL A 106 11.32 -0.94 3.55
N ARG A 107 11.74 -0.38 4.67
CA ARG A 107 10.93 0.50 5.52
C ARG A 107 11.39 1.95 5.44
N ASN A 108 12.70 2.14 5.24
CA ASN A 108 13.27 3.48 5.15
C ASN A 108 12.92 4.13 3.81
N MET A 109 12.28 5.28 3.89
CA MET A 109 11.81 6.03 2.72
C MET A 109 12.95 6.49 1.81
N ASN A 110 14.15 6.74 2.33
CA ASN A 110 15.30 7.12 1.51
C ASN A 110 15.61 6.10 0.41
N TYR A 111 15.39 4.80 0.68
CA TYR A 111 15.58 3.76 -0.34
C TYR A 111 14.50 3.78 -1.42
N ILE A 112 13.30 4.28 -1.10
CA ILE A 112 12.26 4.50 -2.12
C ILE A 112 12.65 5.65 -3.06
N GLU A 113 13.19 6.73 -2.51
CA GLU A 113 13.70 7.86 -3.29
C GLU A 113 14.86 7.42 -4.20
N GLU A 114 15.83 6.67 -3.68
CA GLU A 114 16.92 6.09 -4.47
C GLU A 114 16.41 5.12 -5.56
N GLN A 115 15.34 4.37 -5.30
CA GLN A 115 14.70 3.52 -6.32
C GLN A 115 14.09 4.36 -7.44
N ASN A 116 13.38 5.43 -7.11
CA ASN A 116 12.76 6.31 -8.09
C ASN A 116 13.80 7.03 -8.98
N GLU A 117 14.98 7.29 -8.44
CA GLU A 117 16.14 7.85 -9.14
C GLU A 117 16.96 6.80 -9.92
N GLY A 118 16.64 5.52 -9.79
CA GLY A 118 17.38 4.40 -10.41
C GLY A 118 18.68 4.02 -9.70
N LYS A 119 19.09 4.78 -8.69
CA LYS A 119 20.35 4.58 -7.95
C LYS A 119 20.42 3.22 -7.26
N LEU A 120 19.31 2.78 -6.67
CA LEU A 120 19.24 1.52 -5.95
C LEU A 120 19.51 0.31 -6.86
N GLN A 121 19.06 0.36 -8.10
CA GLN A 121 19.35 -0.67 -9.08
C GLN A 121 20.83 -0.70 -9.48
N GLU A 122 21.51 0.46 -9.49
CA GLU A 122 22.92 0.54 -9.83
C GLU A 122 23.82 -0.18 -8.82
N TRP A 123 23.65 0.10 -7.52
CA TRP A 123 24.53 -0.45 -6.49
C TRP A 123 24.02 -1.71 -5.80
N ALA A 124 22.71 -1.81 -5.51
CA ALA A 124 22.12 -2.97 -4.83
C ALA A 124 21.56 -4.03 -5.79
N LYS A 125 21.50 -3.73 -7.10
CA LYS A 125 20.95 -4.64 -8.13
C LYS A 125 19.50 -5.06 -7.87
N VAL A 126 18.74 -4.25 -7.13
CA VAL A 126 17.33 -4.49 -6.83
C VAL A 126 16.48 -4.04 -8.02
N ASP A 127 15.57 -4.89 -8.48
CA ASP A 127 14.66 -4.54 -9.58
C ASP A 127 13.43 -3.81 -9.05
N TYR A 128 12.89 -4.26 -7.90
CA TYR A 128 11.72 -3.64 -7.27
C TYR A 128 11.90 -3.51 -5.77
N VAL A 129 11.51 -2.36 -5.26
CA VAL A 129 11.41 -2.09 -3.82
C VAL A 129 9.96 -2.07 -3.41
N VAL A 130 9.64 -2.72 -2.30
CA VAL A 130 8.31 -2.71 -1.69
C VAL A 130 8.40 -2.12 -0.30
N ASN A 131 7.72 -1.02 -0.08
CA ASN A 131 7.52 -0.45 1.25
C ASN A 131 6.11 -0.75 1.74
N PRO A 132 5.95 -1.57 2.80
CA PRO A 132 4.62 -1.88 3.34
C PRO A 132 3.85 -0.65 3.83
N LEU A 133 4.58 0.37 4.30
CA LEU A 133 4.00 1.61 4.80
C LEU A 133 3.31 2.40 3.68
N GLU A 134 3.92 2.48 2.50
CA GLU A 134 3.32 3.15 1.34
C GLU A 134 1.94 2.57 1.00
N GLY A 135 1.83 1.24 0.98
CA GLY A 135 0.55 0.56 0.75
C GLY A 135 -0.49 0.85 1.85
N ALA A 136 -0.05 0.95 3.10
CA ALA A 136 -0.93 1.29 4.22
C ALA A 136 -1.42 2.75 4.14
N ILE A 137 -0.53 3.71 3.85
CA ILE A 137 -0.88 5.12 3.68
C ILE A 137 -1.89 5.31 2.54
N ARG A 138 -1.67 4.66 1.40
CA ARG A 138 -2.60 4.74 0.26
C ARG A 138 -3.97 4.16 0.60
N ARG A 139 -4.05 3.04 1.30
CA ARG A 139 -5.32 2.47 1.77
C ARG A 139 -6.03 3.40 2.75
N LEU A 140 -5.30 3.96 3.70
CA LEU A 140 -5.83 4.94 4.64
C LEU A 140 -6.38 6.17 3.91
N HIS A 141 -5.61 6.72 2.98
CA HIS A 141 -6.02 7.87 2.15
C HIS A 141 -7.32 7.57 1.38
N SER A 142 -7.39 6.41 0.73
CA SER A 142 -8.56 6.01 -0.06
C SER A 142 -9.78 5.78 0.81
N GLY A 143 -9.64 5.05 1.92
CA GLY A 143 -10.72 4.78 2.86
C GLY A 143 -11.26 6.05 3.53
N LEU A 144 -10.40 7.04 3.79
CA LEU A 144 -10.82 8.32 4.35
C LEU A 144 -11.54 9.22 3.34
N ARG A 145 -11.31 9.03 2.03
CA ARG A 145 -12.07 9.74 0.97
C ARG A 145 -13.45 9.15 0.75
N SER A 146 -13.59 7.83 0.76
CA SER A 146 -14.87 7.16 0.57
C SER A 146 -14.86 5.80 1.27
N SER A 147 -15.85 5.56 2.12
CA SER A 147 -16.08 4.25 2.73
C SER A 147 -16.51 3.17 1.73
N ALA A 148 -16.85 3.55 0.51
CA ALA A 148 -17.24 2.64 -0.56
C ALA A 148 -16.03 2.09 -1.36
N ILE A 149 -14.87 2.69 -1.21
CA ILE A 149 -13.63 2.27 -1.88
C ILE A 149 -12.83 1.40 -0.93
N GLU A 150 -12.67 0.13 -1.27
CA GLU A 150 -11.89 -0.83 -0.47
C GLU A 150 -10.39 -0.65 -0.66
N GLU A 151 -9.96 -0.47 -1.92
CA GLU A 151 -8.56 -0.27 -2.25
C GLU A 151 -8.40 0.62 -3.49
N VAL A 152 -7.32 1.42 -3.50
CA VAL A 152 -6.87 2.16 -4.69
C VAL A 152 -5.42 1.77 -4.96
N ILE A 153 -5.18 1.19 -6.13
CA ILE A 153 -3.85 0.79 -6.59
C ILE A 153 -3.45 1.73 -7.73
N PRO A 154 -2.52 2.66 -7.52
CA PRO A 154 -2.01 3.49 -8.60
C PRO A 154 -1.12 2.68 -9.53
N PHE A 155 -1.23 2.92 -10.82
CA PHE A 155 -0.29 2.45 -11.83
C PHE A 155 -0.03 3.56 -12.86
N GLY A 156 1.23 3.97 -12.96
CA GLY A 156 1.58 5.15 -13.75
C GLY A 156 1.25 6.48 -13.05
N HIS A 157 1.30 7.58 -13.79
CA HIS A 157 1.17 8.92 -13.21
C HIS A 157 -0.27 9.32 -12.85
N ASP A 158 -1.27 8.86 -13.62
CA ASP A 158 -2.66 9.30 -13.47
C ASP A 158 -3.65 8.15 -13.67
N ALA A 159 -3.18 6.91 -13.60
CA ALA A 159 -4.00 5.72 -13.73
C ALA A 159 -4.13 5.00 -12.40
N PHE A 160 -5.33 4.47 -12.13
CA PHE A 160 -5.66 3.80 -10.88
C PHE A 160 -6.52 2.56 -11.14
N ILE A 161 -6.35 1.54 -10.31
CA ILE A 161 -7.32 0.47 -10.15
C ILE A 161 -8.03 0.72 -8.83
N ILE A 162 -9.36 0.76 -8.86
CA ILE A 162 -10.21 0.98 -7.69
C ILE A 162 -10.97 -0.30 -7.41
N GLU A 163 -10.87 -0.82 -6.21
CA GLU A 163 -11.70 -1.93 -5.75
C GLU A 163 -12.91 -1.41 -4.97
N LEU A 164 -14.09 -1.90 -5.34
CA LEU A 164 -15.35 -1.58 -4.69
C LEU A 164 -16.36 -2.70 -4.88
N ASP A 165 -17.36 -2.75 -4.00
CA ASP A 165 -18.46 -3.70 -4.11
C ASP A 165 -19.59 -3.12 -4.99
N VAL A 166 -20.25 -3.97 -5.76
CA VAL A 166 -21.47 -3.60 -6.50
C VAL A 166 -22.66 -3.65 -5.54
N THR A 167 -23.35 -2.53 -5.36
CA THR A 167 -24.51 -2.51 -4.45
C THR A 167 -25.82 -2.87 -5.15
N SER A 168 -26.84 -3.22 -4.38
CA SER A 168 -28.19 -3.43 -4.91
C SER A 168 -28.83 -2.16 -5.50
N LYS A 169 -28.29 -0.97 -5.16
CA LYS A 169 -28.71 0.32 -5.70
C LYS A 169 -28.21 0.56 -7.14
N ALA A 170 -27.25 -0.24 -7.63
CA ALA A 170 -26.72 -0.19 -9.00
C ALA A 170 -27.72 -0.73 -10.05
N THR A 171 -28.97 -0.32 -10.00
CA THR A 171 -30.09 -0.87 -10.79
C THR A 171 -29.89 -0.81 -12.29
N GLN A 172 -29.04 0.09 -12.78
CA GLN A 172 -28.70 0.22 -14.20
C GLN A 172 -27.67 -0.82 -14.65
N VAL A 173 -26.99 -1.49 -13.72
CA VAL A 173 -25.86 -2.37 -14.00
C VAL A 173 -26.14 -3.82 -13.61
N VAL A 174 -26.75 -4.05 -12.44
CA VAL A 174 -27.02 -5.40 -11.93
C VAL A 174 -28.03 -6.14 -12.79
N PHE A 175 -27.84 -7.45 -12.91
CA PHE A 175 -28.71 -8.36 -13.69
C PHE A 175 -28.82 -8.03 -15.19
N GLN A 176 -27.88 -7.25 -15.73
CA GLN A 176 -27.80 -6.92 -17.14
C GLN A 176 -26.43 -7.28 -17.71
N LYS A 177 -26.36 -7.63 -19.01
CA LYS A 177 -25.10 -7.89 -19.69
C LYS A 177 -24.27 -6.62 -19.80
N LEU A 178 -22.99 -6.69 -19.46
CA LEU A 178 -22.09 -5.53 -19.49
C LEU A 178 -22.07 -4.81 -20.83
N ARG A 179 -22.14 -5.54 -21.96
CA ARG A 179 -22.21 -4.94 -23.31
C ARG A 179 -23.45 -4.09 -23.54
N ASP A 180 -24.59 -4.45 -22.91
CA ASP A 180 -25.85 -3.71 -23.07
C ASP A 180 -25.87 -2.49 -22.12
N VAL A 181 -25.33 -2.64 -20.94
CA VAL A 181 -25.12 -1.54 -19.99
C VAL A 181 -24.17 -0.50 -20.55
N ASN A 182 -23.08 -0.91 -21.19
CA ASN A 182 -22.10 -0.01 -21.80
C ASN A 182 -22.72 0.96 -22.84
N LYS A 183 -23.77 0.52 -23.52
CA LYS A 183 -24.49 1.37 -24.50
C LYS A 183 -25.44 2.38 -23.85
N LYS A 184 -25.87 2.13 -22.62
CA LYS A 184 -26.85 2.94 -21.90
C LYS A 184 -26.23 4.00 -21.01
N ILE A 185 -25.01 3.74 -20.51
CA ILE A 185 -24.33 4.65 -19.60
C ILE A 185 -23.62 5.74 -20.39
N GLU A 186 -23.90 6.99 -20.06
CA GLU A 186 -23.23 8.14 -20.64
C GLU A 186 -21.71 8.07 -20.40
N GLY A 187 -20.92 8.17 -21.45
CA GLY A 187 -19.48 7.98 -21.40
C GLY A 187 -19.02 6.51 -21.28
N GLY A 188 -19.92 5.54 -21.44
CA GLY A 188 -19.65 4.11 -21.41
C GLY A 188 -19.38 3.55 -20.00
N MET A 189 -19.28 2.24 -19.91
CA MET A 189 -18.86 1.55 -18.68
C MET A 189 -17.37 1.79 -18.42
N PRO A 190 -16.97 2.01 -17.16
CA PRO A 190 -15.56 1.96 -16.79
C PRO A 190 -15.00 0.55 -17.06
N LEU A 191 -13.71 0.47 -17.32
CA LEU A 191 -13.05 -0.81 -17.61
C LEU A 191 -12.94 -1.66 -16.34
N ILE A 192 -13.69 -2.74 -16.26
CA ILE A 192 -13.59 -3.71 -15.17
C ILE A 192 -12.46 -4.68 -15.51
N VAL A 193 -11.41 -4.68 -14.71
CA VAL A 193 -10.18 -5.48 -14.90
C VAL A 193 -10.14 -6.71 -14.00
N GLY A 194 -11.06 -6.82 -13.06
CA GLY A 194 -11.18 -7.96 -12.16
C GLY A 194 -12.57 -8.02 -11.52
N LEU A 195 -13.00 -9.23 -11.19
CA LEU A 195 -14.24 -9.49 -10.46
C LEU A 195 -14.04 -10.69 -9.53
N LYS A 196 -14.54 -10.57 -8.33
CA LYS A 196 -14.63 -11.65 -7.35
C LYS A 196 -16.05 -11.75 -6.82
N ARG A 197 -16.64 -12.92 -6.93
CA ARG A 197 -17.92 -13.29 -6.33
C ARG A 197 -17.67 -14.27 -5.20
N ASP A 198 -18.42 -14.16 -4.12
CA ASP A 198 -18.28 -15.07 -2.98
C ASP A 198 -18.39 -16.54 -3.40
N GLY A 199 -17.39 -17.34 -2.98
CA GLY A 199 -17.30 -18.75 -3.29
C GLY A 199 -16.79 -19.09 -4.70
N GLU A 200 -16.49 -18.10 -5.54
CA GLU A 200 -15.98 -18.30 -6.91
C GLU A 200 -14.52 -17.83 -7.05
N LYS A 201 -13.83 -18.33 -8.08
CA LYS A 201 -12.50 -17.84 -8.46
C LYS A 201 -12.63 -16.45 -9.09
N SER A 202 -11.64 -15.60 -8.82
CA SER A 202 -11.54 -14.28 -9.47
C SER A 202 -11.42 -14.46 -11.00
N LEU A 203 -12.09 -13.55 -11.74
CA LEU A 203 -12.09 -13.56 -13.20
C LEU A 203 -12.07 -12.13 -13.76
N VAL A 204 -11.76 -11.99 -15.02
CA VAL A 204 -12.00 -10.75 -15.78
C VAL A 204 -13.31 -10.92 -16.55
N PRO A 205 -14.36 -10.10 -16.25
CA PRO A 205 -15.65 -10.29 -16.89
C PRO A 205 -15.61 -9.85 -18.35
N ASP A 206 -16.29 -10.61 -19.21
CA ASP A 206 -16.52 -10.23 -20.61
C ASP A 206 -17.82 -9.46 -20.79
N GLY A 207 -18.13 -9.06 -22.03
CA GLY A 207 -19.34 -8.29 -22.36
C GLY A 207 -20.66 -9.03 -22.11
N ASP A 208 -20.67 -10.36 -22.05
CA ASP A 208 -21.85 -11.19 -21.76
C ASP A 208 -22.07 -11.41 -20.26
N PHE A 209 -21.09 -11.05 -19.44
CA PHE A 209 -21.16 -11.19 -17.99
C PHE A 209 -22.24 -10.29 -17.38
N MET A 210 -22.89 -10.77 -16.32
CA MET A 210 -23.87 -10.00 -15.55
C MET A 210 -23.38 -9.82 -14.12
N LEU A 211 -23.25 -8.56 -13.70
CA LEU A 211 -22.92 -8.21 -12.32
C LEU A 211 -24.11 -8.47 -11.39
N MET A 212 -23.79 -8.90 -10.18
CA MET A 212 -24.74 -9.12 -9.10
C MET A 212 -24.43 -8.19 -7.93
N PRO A 213 -25.41 -7.89 -7.07
CA PRO A 213 -25.13 -7.24 -5.80
C PRO A 213 -24.10 -8.02 -4.98
N ASN A 214 -23.19 -7.34 -4.33
CA ASN A 214 -22.05 -7.85 -3.55
C ASN A 214 -20.92 -8.48 -4.39
N ASP A 215 -20.95 -8.38 -5.73
CA ASP A 215 -19.76 -8.64 -6.50
C ASP A 215 -18.70 -7.59 -6.15
N ARG A 216 -17.48 -8.01 -5.82
CA ARG A 216 -16.32 -7.13 -5.68
C ARG A 216 -15.65 -6.99 -7.03
N ILE A 217 -15.50 -5.76 -7.47
CA ILE A 217 -14.93 -5.43 -8.79
C ILE A 217 -13.70 -4.56 -8.66
N ALA A 218 -12.74 -4.78 -9.55
CA ALA A 218 -11.59 -3.92 -9.75
C ALA A 218 -11.78 -3.14 -11.07
N VAL A 219 -11.75 -1.83 -10.98
CA VAL A 219 -12.06 -0.91 -12.09
C VAL A 219 -10.83 -0.07 -12.41
N ALA A 220 -10.37 -0.12 -13.66
CA ALA A 220 -9.30 0.76 -14.13
C ALA A 220 -9.86 2.11 -14.55
N THR A 221 -9.20 3.19 -14.12
CA THR A 221 -9.60 4.56 -14.42
C THR A 221 -8.41 5.50 -14.51
N THR A 222 -8.62 6.70 -15.05
CA THR A 222 -7.65 7.79 -15.07
C THR A 222 -8.25 9.02 -14.40
N GLY A 223 -7.43 9.74 -13.66
CA GLY A 223 -7.82 10.94 -12.93
C GLY A 223 -8.72 10.68 -11.72
N LEU A 224 -8.48 11.42 -10.64
CA LEU A 224 -9.27 11.31 -9.41
C LEU A 224 -10.74 11.76 -9.60
N SER A 225 -11.01 12.63 -10.57
CA SER A 225 -12.38 13.09 -10.91
C SER A 225 -13.31 11.97 -11.36
N SER A 226 -12.76 10.86 -11.85
CA SER A 226 -13.54 9.70 -12.30
C SER A 226 -14.14 8.90 -11.14
N PHE A 227 -13.65 9.05 -9.91
CA PHE A 227 -14.06 8.26 -8.77
C PHE A 227 -15.55 8.40 -8.44
N ASN A 228 -16.06 9.63 -8.39
CA ASN A 228 -17.49 9.87 -8.11
C ASN A 228 -18.39 9.25 -9.17
N ARG A 229 -17.98 9.31 -10.45
CA ARG A 229 -18.72 8.67 -11.55
C ARG A 229 -18.76 7.15 -11.37
N ILE A 230 -17.63 6.52 -11.01
CA ILE A 230 -17.54 5.08 -10.77
C ILE A 230 -18.43 4.69 -9.59
N LEU A 231 -18.33 5.40 -8.46
CA LEU A 231 -19.17 5.16 -7.30
C LEU A 231 -20.66 5.20 -7.65
N ASN A 232 -21.11 6.22 -8.37
CA ASN A 232 -22.51 6.35 -8.78
C ASN A 232 -22.97 5.20 -9.70
N ILE A 233 -22.15 4.78 -10.67
CA ILE A 233 -22.48 3.68 -11.59
C ILE A 233 -22.74 2.38 -10.80
N PHE A 234 -21.92 2.10 -9.79
CA PHE A 234 -22.03 0.87 -8.99
C PHE A 234 -22.92 1.01 -7.75
N GLY A 235 -23.70 2.10 -7.68
CA GLY A 235 -24.77 2.29 -6.70
C GLY A 235 -24.32 2.81 -5.35
N HIS A 236 -23.14 3.39 -5.27
CA HIS A 236 -22.68 4.13 -4.10
C HIS A 236 -23.08 5.60 -4.23
N GLU A 237 -23.39 6.22 -3.11
CA GLU A 237 -23.60 7.66 -3.09
C GLU A 237 -22.26 8.36 -3.34
N ALA A 238 -22.27 9.35 -4.23
CA ALA A 238 -21.11 10.23 -4.37
C ALA A 238 -20.88 10.85 -3.00
N THR A 239 -19.69 10.68 -2.46
CA THR A 239 -19.37 11.32 -1.18
C THR A 239 -19.28 12.81 -1.43
N ASP A 240 -19.96 13.63 -0.60
CA ASP A 240 -19.74 15.09 -0.52
C ASP A 240 -18.34 15.39 0.06
N PHE A 241 -17.34 14.70 -0.47
CA PHE A 241 -15.97 14.92 -0.06
C PHE A 241 -15.45 16.15 -0.82
N PRO A 242 -15.01 17.19 -0.11
CA PRO A 242 -14.60 18.43 -0.76
C PRO A 242 -13.39 18.20 -1.69
N ALA A 243 -13.34 18.94 -2.79
CA ALA A 243 -12.22 18.89 -3.72
C ALA A 243 -10.90 19.31 -3.06
N GLU A 244 -10.96 20.23 -2.09
CA GLU A 244 -9.85 20.69 -1.27
C GLU A 244 -10.17 20.40 0.21
N PRO A 245 -9.92 19.18 0.71
CA PRO A 245 -10.23 18.86 2.10
C PRO A 245 -9.24 19.52 3.06
N ARG A 246 -9.73 19.84 4.26
CA ARG A 246 -8.87 20.22 5.39
C ARG A 246 -8.55 18.96 6.18
N VAL A 247 -7.26 18.65 6.34
CA VAL A 247 -6.76 17.45 6.99
C VAL A 247 -5.86 17.81 8.16
N ALA A 248 -6.16 17.30 9.34
CA ALA A 248 -5.28 17.39 10.50
C ALA A 248 -4.45 16.10 10.61
N VAL A 249 -3.15 16.23 10.75
CA VAL A 249 -2.22 15.10 11.02
C VAL A 249 -1.66 15.29 12.42
N LEU A 250 -1.97 14.35 13.30
CA LEU A 250 -1.56 14.37 14.70
C LEU A 250 -0.28 13.54 14.84
N GLY A 251 0.87 14.25 14.93
CA GLY A 251 2.22 13.70 14.94
C GLY A 251 2.99 13.97 13.64
N ALA A 252 4.23 14.44 13.79
CA ALA A 252 5.14 14.77 12.69
C ALA A 252 6.32 13.78 12.56
N ASN A 253 6.15 12.54 13.02
CA ASN A 253 7.12 11.49 12.73
C ASN A 253 7.18 11.20 11.22
N LYS A 254 8.07 10.35 10.75
CA LYS A 254 8.22 10.04 9.31
C LYS A 254 6.93 9.57 8.64
N ILE A 255 6.06 8.88 9.38
CA ILE A 255 4.75 8.43 8.88
C ILE A 255 3.82 9.63 8.73
N GLY A 256 3.71 10.47 9.75
CA GLY A 256 2.88 11.68 9.73
C GLY A 256 3.30 12.65 8.62
N GLN A 257 4.62 12.86 8.45
CA GLN A 257 5.16 13.68 7.36
C GLN A 257 4.77 13.12 5.99
N ARG A 258 4.88 11.80 5.80
CA ARG A 258 4.51 11.16 4.54
C ARG A 258 3.01 11.23 4.26
N ILE A 259 2.18 11.06 5.29
CA ILE A 259 0.71 11.26 5.19
C ILE A 259 0.40 12.70 4.81
N ALA A 260 1.04 13.67 5.45
CA ALA A 260 0.85 15.09 5.15
C ALA A 260 1.21 15.40 3.68
N ASP A 261 2.35 14.90 3.20
CA ASP A 261 2.79 15.05 1.81
C ASP A 261 1.77 14.48 0.81
N ASP A 262 1.28 13.26 1.05
CA ASP A 262 0.31 12.58 0.19
C ASP A 262 -1.01 13.38 0.08
N TRP A 263 -1.49 13.95 1.19
CA TRP A 263 -2.66 14.82 1.19
C TRP A 263 -2.41 16.16 0.51
N LEU A 264 -1.25 16.79 0.71
CA LEU A 264 -0.88 18.03 0.01
C LEU A 264 -0.83 17.83 -1.49
N GLN A 265 -0.19 16.74 -1.97
CA GLN A 265 -0.13 16.39 -3.39
C GLN A 265 -1.51 16.16 -3.99
N SER A 266 -2.48 15.72 -3.19
CA SER A 266 -3.88 15.57 -3.60
C SER A 266 -4.69 16.87 -3.57
N GLY A 267 -4.06 18.01 -3.19
CA GLY A 267 -4.68 19.33 -3.17
C GLY A 267 -5.31 19.74 -1.83
N ALA A 268 -5.17 18.93 -0.78
CA ALA A 268 -5.67 19.24 0.56
C ALA A 268 -4.93 20.43 1.20
N THR A 269 -5.59 21.06 2.17
CA THR A 269 -4.93 21.92 3.17
C THR A 269 -4.64 21.07 4.39
N VAL A 270 -3.41 21.06 4.85
CA VAL A 270 -2.95 20.16 5.92
C VAL A 270 -2.46 20.96 7.12
N THR A 271 -2.92 20.59 8.31
CA THR A 271 -2.41 21.09 9.59
C THR A 271 -1.75 19.94 10.32
N VAL A 272 -0.44 20.05 10.59
CA VAL A 272 0.32 19.04 11.35
C VAL A 272 0.48 19.56 12.78
N ILE A 273 0.11 18.75 13.77
CA ILE A 273 0.26 19.06 15.19
C ILE A 273 1.34 18.14 15.76
N GLU A 274 2.40 18.73 16.33
CA GLU A 274 3.53 17.99 16.90
C GLU A 274 3.90 18.50 18.28
N ARG A 275 4.04 17.58 19.21
CA ARG A 275 4.35 17.88 20.61
C ARG A 275 5.81 18.24 20.83
N ASP A 276 6.72 17.67 20.05
CA ASP A 276 8.14 17.95 20.12
C ASP A 276 8.47 19.19 19.27
N LEU A 277 8.92 20.27 19.94
CA LEU A 277 9.27 21.52 19.26
C LEU A 277 10.41 21.35 18.24
N GLN A 278 11.36 20.44 18.49
CA GLN A 278 12.47 20.24 17.57
C GLN A 278 11.98 19.51 16.29
N VAL A 279 11.09 18.54 16.45
CA VAL A 279 10.47 17.83 15.32
C VAL A 279 9.60 18.77 14.51
N ALA A 280 8.77 19.60 15.16
CA ALA A 280 7.94 20.60 14.49
C ALA A 280 8.79 21.62 13.69
N ASN A 281 9.84 22.15 14.30
CA ASN A 281 10.76 23.07 13.64
C ASN A 281 11.54 22.40 12.49
N SER A 282 11.94 21.15 12.68
CA SER A 282 12.63 20.38 11.63
C SER A 282 11.73 20.18 10.41
N LEU A 283 10.46 19.82 10.60
CA LEU A 283 9.50 19.72 9.50
C LEU A 283 9.30 21.04 8.77
N SER A 284 9.15 22.14 9.51
CA SER A 284 8.98 23.48 8.92
C SER A 284 10.18 23.91 8.06
N GLY A 285 11.36 23.34 8.29
CA GLY A 285 12.58 23.60 7.52
C GLY A 285 12.76 22.72 6.28
N THR A 286 11.83 21.81 6.01
CA THR A 286 11.88 20.91 4.83
C THR A 286 11.15 21.51 3.62
N ASP A 287 11.31 20.88 2.45
CA ASP A 287 10.58 21.28 1.23
C ASP A 287 9.06 21.17 1.44
N ILE A 288 8.61 20.10 2.10
CA ILE A 288 7.18 19.94 2.45
C ILE A 288 6.73 21.01 3.43
N GLY A 289 7.58 21.40 4.41
CA GLY A 289 7.31 22.46 5.38
C GLY A 289 7.10 23.83 4.73
N SER A 290 7.66 24.06 3.56
CA SER A 290 7.52 25.28 2.77
C SER A 290 6.26 25.32 1.90
N HIS A 291 5.44 24.24 1.90
CA HIS A 291 4.25 24.17 1.07
C HIS A 291 3.17 25.15 1.53
N PRO A 292 2.59 25.98 0.63
CA PRO A 292 1.67 27.08 1.02
C PRO A 292 0.36 26.60 1.67
N LYS A 293 -0.01 25.33 1.52
CA LYS A 293 -1.19 24.70 2.14
C LYS A 293 -0.85 23.85 3.37
N LEU A 294 0.40 23.90 3.87
CA LEU A 294 0.80 23.24 5.11
C LEU A 294 0.94 24.25 6.24
N GLU A 295 0.36 23.94 7.37
CA GLU A 295 0.58 24.60 8.65
C GLU A 295 1.15 23.59 9.65
N VAL A 296 2.24 23.96 10.34
CA VAL A 296 2.85 23.12 11.38
C VAL A 296 2.69 23.83 12.72
N ILE A 297 2.02 23.16 13.66
CA ILE A 297 1.71 23.68 14.97
C ILE A 297 2.42 22.86 16.04
N HIS A 298 3.17 23.55 16.90
CA HIS A 298 3.72 22.96 18.11
C HIS A 298 2.65 22.89 19.19
N GLY A 299 2.26 21.67 19.58
CA GLY A 299 1.25 21.47 20.62
C GLY A 299 1.00 20.00 20.94
N ASP A 300 0.41 19.75 22.10
CA ASP A 300 0.01 18.40 22.48
C ASP A 300 -1.27 18.00 21.73
N HIS A 301 -1.16 16.95 20.93
CA HIS A 301 -2.27 16.40 20.14
C HIS A 301 -3.39 15.73 20.98
N LEU A 302 -3.24 15.66 22.31
CA LEU A 302 -4.27 15.25 23.26
C LEU A 302 -4.83 16.40 24.08
N ASP A 303 -4.35 17.63 23.86
CA ASP A 303 -4.84 18.82 24.55
C ASP A 303 -6.05 19.43 23.81
N ARG A 304 -7.21 19.41 24.48
CA ARG A 304 -8.47 19.94 23.92
C ARG A 304 -8.40 21.43 23.61
N ASP A 305 -7.68 22.21 24.42
CA ASP A 305 -7.60 23.67 24.24
C ASP A 305 -6.81 23.99 22.97
N ILE A 306 -5.70 23.30 22.74
CA ILE A 306 -4.91 23.41 21.51
C ILE A 306 -5.74 22.98 20.29
N LEU A 307 -6.39 21.81 20.35
CA LEU A 307 -7.23 21.33 19.26
C LEU A 307 -8.41 22.28 18.96
N THR A 308 -8.94 22.95 19.98
CA THR A 308 -9.99 23.97 19.79
C THR A 308 -9.43 25.23 19.14
N GLU A 309 -8.26 25.71 19.58
CA GLU A 309 -7.60 26.89 19.03
C GLU A 309 -7.31 26.77 17.53
N ILE A 310 -6.87 25.58 17.09
CA ILE A 310 -6.63 25.29 15.66
C ILE A 310 -7.91 25.01 14.86
N GLY A 311 -9.07 25.02 15.51
CA GLY A 311 -10.35 24.74 14.88
C GLY A 311 -10.42 23.31 14.33
N ILE A 312 -10.04 22.30 15.14
CA ILE A 312 -10.02 20.88 14.71
C ILE A 312 -11.36 20.42 14.13
N SER A 313 -12.49 20.92 14.68
CA SER A 313 -13.84 20.60 14.21
C SER A 313 -14.16 21.07 12.79
N GLU A 314 -13.36 21.98 12.23
CA GLU A 314 -13.50 22.44 10.86
C GLU A 314 -12.70 21.55 9.86
N HIS A 315 -11.91 20.62 10.37
CA HIS A 315 -11.20 19.67 9.54
C HIS A 315 -12.15 18.53 9.12
N HIS A 316 -12.05 18.13 7.86
CA HIS A 316 -12.86 17.04 7.31
C HIS A 316 -12.33 15.69 7.77
N ILE A 317 -11.02 15.62 8.01
CA ILE A 317 -10.29 14.40 8.39
C ILE A 317 -9.27 14.75 9.49
N ALA A 318 -9.12 13.84 10.47
CA ALA A 318 -7.98 13.81 11.38
C ALA A 318 -7.30 12.45 11.34
N ILE A 319 -5.98 12.44 11.21
CA ILE A 319 -5.17 11.22 11.13
C ILE A 319 -4.14 11.24 12.24
N ALA A 320 -4.20 10.24 13.13
CA ALA A 320 -3.22 10.08 14.19
C ALA A 320 -2.06 9.19 13.71
N ALA A 321 -0.87 9.75 13.71
CA ALA A 321 0.38 9.11 13.28
C ALA A 321 1.44 9.22 14.39
N LEU A 322 1.12 8.70 15.58
CA LEU A 322 2.01 8.76 16.73
C LEU A 322 2.88 7.48 16.82
N GLU A 323 3.93 7.52 17.64
CA GLU A 323 4.79 6.35 17.86
C GLU A 323 4.11 5.27 18.72
N ASP A 324 3.18 5.69 19.58
CA ASP A 324 2.43 4.79 20.47
C ASP A 324 1.01 4.56 19.94
N ASP A 325 0.64 3.30 19.79
CA ASP A 325 -0.67 2.90 19.23
C ASP A 325 -1.85 3.37 20.11
N LEU A 326 -1.70 3.33 21.44
CA LEU A 326 -2.76 3.77 22.35
C LEU A 326 -2.93 5.28 22.31
N ALA A 327 -1.83 6.03 22.20
CA ALA A 327 -1.88 7.47 22.00
C ALA A 327 -2.52 7.83 20.65
N SER A 328 -2.23 7.09 19.59
CA SER A 328 -2.87 7.28 18.28
C SER A 328 -4.38 7.03 18.35
N ILE A 329 -4.82 5.96 19.01
CA ILE A 329 -6.24 5.68 19.23
C ILE A 329 -6.89 6.80 20.03
N ALA A 330 -6.27 7.25 21.13
CA ALA A 330 -6.81 8.29 21.98
C ALA A 330 -6.94 9.64 21.22
N ALA A 331 -5.93 9.99 20.42
CA ALA A 331 -5.94 11.21 19.61
C ALA A 331 -7.03 11.17 18.51
N ALA A 332 -7.18 10.04 17.82
CA ALA A 332 -8.22 9.87 16.82
C ALA A 332 -9.63 9.93 17.43
N LEU A 333 -9.85 9.30 18.59
CA LEU A 333 -11.11 9.36 19.33
C LEU A 333 -11.42 10.78 19.82
N LEU A 334 -10.41 11.49 20.34
CA LEU A 334 -10.56 12.88 20.78
C LEU A 334 -10.94 13.79 19.61
N ALA A 335 -10.28 13.67 18.46
CA ALA A 335 -10.63 14.46 17.26
C ALA A 335 -12.08 14.15 16.79
N SER A 336 -12.50 12.89 16.82
CA SER A 336 -13.87 12.50 16.51
C SER A 336 -14.88 13.09 17.50
N ASP A 337 -14.60 13.05 18.82
CA ASP A 337 -15.42 13.63 19.87
C ASP A 337 -15.55 15.16 19.74
N MET A 338 -14.52 15.80 19.17
CA MET A 338 -14.51 17.26 18.89
C MET A 338 -15.17 17.63 17.56
N GLY A 339 -15.75 16.68 16.83
CA GLY A 339 -16.59 16.94 15.66
C GLY A 339 -15.94 16.68 14.31
N VAL A 340 -14.72 16.11 14.24
CA VAL A 340 -14.13 15.70 12.97
C VAL A 340 -14.92 14.54 12.39
N ALA A 341 -15.36 14.69 11.14
CA ALA A 341 -16.27 13.72 10.51
C ALA A 341 -15.62 12.37 10.22
N ARG A 342 -14.31 12.34 9.95
CA ARG A 342 -13.56 11.13 9.60
C ARG A 342 -12.23 11.10 10.33
N THR A 343 -11.93 10.00 10.99
CA THR A 343 -10.66 9.81 11.67
C THR A 343 -9.97 8.54 11.19
N GLY A 344 -8.62 8.56 11.17
CA GLY A 344 -7.78 7.45 10.80
C GLY A 344 -6.55 7.32 11.71
N LEU A 345 -5.95 6.14 11.73
CA LEU A 345 -4.70 5.88 12.45
C LEU A 345 -3.89 4.77 11.75
#